data_27979a63dd1bbc760dba15113b955209
#
_entry.id   27979a63dd1bbc760dba15113b955209
#
_cell.length_a   1.000
_cell.length_b   1.000
_cell.length_c   1.000
_cell.angle_alpha   90.00
_cell.angle_beta   90.00
_cell.angle_gamma   90.00
#
_symmetry.space_group_name_H-M   'P 1'
#
loop_
_entity.id
_entity.type
_entity.pdbx_description
1 polymer ?
#
loop_
_entity_poly.entity_id
_entity_poly.type
_entity_poly.pdbx_seq_one_letter_code
_entity_poly.pdbx_strand_id
1 'polypeptide(L)'
;KFCPHSDALLWEISVKNTGSEALEVGDLALPLPMNTDYVWDHEETFVRRVFRHAFIAGHGSFLYWLPVKGSGSFLVMQPQEDTALEFFTATDMDYTHGRERFTAFVHSKAAGEQDQRGSWRQPRTSRFLKPGEAFVSRFAFRWADSYEDVRELLCYNGGVDVHVAPGMVVPRDLTALLALRTTRK
;
A
#
# COMPACT_ATOMS: atom_id res chain seq x y z
N LYS A 1 -3.42 6.78 15.81
CA LYS A 1 -3.44 8.25 15.87
C LYS A 1 -3.37 8.81 14.46
N PHE A 2 -4.20 9.78 14.15
CA PHE A 2 -4.18 10.55 12.90
C PHE A 2 -3.79 11.99 13.22
N CYS A 3 -2.82 12.52 12.51
CA CYS A 3 -2.34 13.89 12.68
C CYS A 3 -2.37 14.59 11.33
N PRO A 4 -3.17 15.67 11.15
CA PRO A 4 -3.09 16.50 9.96
C PRO A 4 -1.72 17.18 9.90
N HIS A 5 -1.09 17.14 8.74
CA HIS A 5 0.11 17.89 8.42
C HIS A 5 -0.21 18.78 7.22
N SER A 6 0.52 19.86 6.99
CA SER A 6 0.19 20.87 5.97
C SER A 6 -0.08 20.29 4.58
N ASP A 7 0.49 19.14 4.27
CA ASP A 7 0.40 18.45 2.97
C ASP A 7 0.04 16.97 3.06
N ALA A 8 -0.14 16.44 4.30
CA ALA A 8 -0.39 15.02 4.51
C ALA A 8 -1.23 14.76 5.76
N LEU A 9 -2.02 13.68 5.71
CA LEU A 9 -2.60 13.04 6.88
C LEU A 9 -1.65 11.92 7.33
N LEU A 10 -1.08 12.04 8.51
CA LEU A 10 -0.22 11.01 9.10
C LEU A 10 -1.05 10.03 9.93
N TRP A 11 -0.86 8.74 9.63
CA TRP A 11 -1.45 7.64 10.40
C TRP A 11 -0.36 6.88 11.13
N GLU A 12 -0.39 6.95 12.45
CA GLU A 12 0.54 6.25 13.33
C GLU A 12 -0.17 5.13 14.07
N ILE A 13 0.40 3.93 14.02
CA ILE A 13 -0.08 2.73 14.70
C ILE A 13 1.02 2.29 15.66
N SER A 14 0.73 2.38 16.96
CA SER A 14 1.63 1.91 18.00
C SER A 14 1.11 0.60 18.59
N VAL A 15 1.96 -0.41 18.64
CA VAL A 15 1.69 -1.71 19.28
C VAL A 15 2.64 -1.87 20.45
N LYS A 16 2.10 -2.08 21.64
CA LYS A 16 2.87 -2.24 22.88
C LYS A 16 2.52 -3.54 23.57
N ASN A 17 3.54 -4.28 24.01
CA ASN A 17 3.34 -5.42 24.90
C ASN A 17 3.10 -4.92 26.33
N THR A 18 1.87 -5.06 26.84
CA THR A 18 1.49 -4.72 28.21
C THR A 18 1.47 -5.94 29.14
N GLY A 19 1.82 -7.12 28.64
CA GLY A 19 1.90 -8.35 29.41
C GLY A 19 3.23 -8.48 30.17
N SER A 20 3.35 -9.57 30.93
CA SER A 20 4.55 -9.91 31.73
C SER A 20 5.54 -10.79 30.96
N GLU A 21 5.15 -11.35 29.81
CA GLU A 21 5.98 -12.24 29.02
C GLU A 21 6.25 -11.64 27.62
N ALA A 22 7.29 -12.14 26.95
CA ALA A 22 7.57 -11.77 25.58
C ALA A 22 6.45 -12.25 24.64
N LEU A 23 6.05 -11.39 23.70
CA LEU A 23 4.98 -11.64 22.74
C LEU A 23 5.50 -11.55 21.31
N GLU A 24 5.14 -12.49 20.46
CA GLU A 24 5.33 -12.39 19.01
C GLU A 24 4.06 -11.84 18.34
N VAL A 25 4.20 -10.75 17.62
CA VAL A 25 3.20 -10.24 16.70
C VAL A 25 3.49 -10.86 15.34
N GLY A 26 2.79 -11.92 14.99
CA GLY A 26 2.99 -12.65 13.74
C GLY A 26 2.50 -11.88 12.53
N ASP A 27 1.32 -11.26 12.68
CA ASP A 27 0.74 -10.39 11.64
C ASP A 27 0.38 -9.02 12.21
N LEU A 28 0.66 -7.98 11.45
CA LEU A 28 0.07 -6.66 11.61
C LEU A 28 -0.64 -6.30 10.31
N ALA A 29 -1.95 -6.50 10.29
CA ALA A 29 -2.80 -6.35 9.13
C ALA A 29 -3.63 -5.06 9.21
N LEU A 30 -3.65 -4.32 8.12
CA LEU A 30 -4.33 -3.04 7.99
C LEU A 30 -5.51 -3.19 7.03
N PRO A 31 -6.75 -3.31 7.53
CA PRO A 31 -7.92 -3.28 6.66
C PRO A 31 -8.08 -1.88 6.07
N LEU A 32 -8.21 -1.81 4.75
CA LEU A 32 -8.37 -0.58 3.99
C LEU A 32 -9.71 -0.61 3.21
N PRO A 33 -10.84 -0.43 3.92
CA PRO A 33 -12.18 -0.58 3.35
C PRO A 33 -12.59 0.66 2.56
N MET A 34 -11.89 0.93 1.46
CA MET A 34 -12.28 1.98 0.52
C MET A 34 -13.46 1.50 -0.34
N ASN A 35 -14.19 2.44 -0.92
CA ASN A 35 -15.37 2.13 -1.72
C ASN A 35 -14.99 1.60 -3.12
N THR A 36 -14.45 0.39 -3.18
CA THR A 36 -13.98 -0.27 -4.40
C THR A 36 -15.00 -1.26 -4.98
N ASP A 37 -16.15 -1.44 -4.33
CA ASP A 37 -17.15 -2.42 -4.74
C ASP A 37 -17.79 -2.06 -6.09
N TYR A 38 -17.96 -3.05 -6.94
CA TYR A 38 -18.74 -2.91 -8.16
C TYR A 38 -20.20 -3.18 -7.87
N VAL A 39 -21.10 -2.30 -8.30
CA VAL A 39 -22.55 -2.46 -8.22
C VAL A 39 -23.17 -2.35 -9.61
N TRP A 40 -24.37 -2.94 -9.79
CA TRP A 40 -25.07 -2.90 -11.07
C TRP A 40 -25.61 -1.50 -11.44
N ASP A 41 -25.70 -0.59 -10.47
CA ASP A 41 -26.05 0.81 -10.72
C ASP A 41 -24.83 1.54 -11.31
N HIS A 42 -24.95 1.92 -12.59
CA HIS A 42 -23.88 2.59 -13.33
C HIS A 42 -23.56 3.96 -12.76
N GLU A 43 -24.58 4.74 -12.36
CA GLU A 43 -24.38 6.07 -11.80
C GLU A 43 -23.66 5.98 -10.47
N GLU A 44 -24.09 5.10 -9.57
CA GLU A 44 -23.39 4.87 -8.30
C GLU A 44 -21.96 4.40 -8.52
N THR A 45 -21.73 3.48 -9.46
CA THR A 45 -20.40 2.99 -9.77
C THR A 45 -19.49 4.11 -10.28
N PHE A 46 -19.94 4.91 -11.24
CA PHE A 46 -19.09 5.97 -11.81
C PHE A 46 -18.88 7.16 -10.88
N VAL A 47 -19.84 7.51 -10.04
CA VAL A 47 -19.79 8.74 -9.22
C VAL A 47 -19.15 8.49 -7.87
N ARG A 48 -19.41 7.32 -7.25
CA ARG A 48 -19.08 7.07 -5.84
C ARG A 48 -17.98 6.05 -5.63
N ARG A 49 -17.56 5.33 -6.67
CA ARG A 49 -16.56 4.28 -6.55
C ARG A 49 -15.16 4.78 -6.86
N VAL A 50 -14.20 4.08 -6.30
CA VAL A 50 -12.78 4.29 -6.55
C VAL A 50 -12.13 3.01 -7.03
N PHE A 51 -11.18 3.14 -7.96
CA PHE A 51 -10.22 2.09 -8.24
C PHE A 51 -9.08 2.17 -7.23
N ARG A 52 -8.61 1.02 -6.81
CA ARG A 52 -7.40 0.87 -6.04
C ARG A 52 -6.27 0.39 -6.93
N HIS A 53 -5.11 0.97 -6.74
CA HIS A 53 -3.84 0.45 -7.22
C HIS A 53 -2.93 0.19 -6.02
N ALA A 54 -2.32 -1.00 -5.97
CA ALA A 54 -1.45 -1.38 -4.88
C ALA A 54 -0.13 -1.93 -5.43
N PHE A 55 0.97 -1.39 -4.94
CA PHE A 55 2.31 -1.87 -5.21
C PHE A 55 2.99 -2.18 -3.88
N ILE A 56 3.26 -3.47 -3.64
CA ILE A 56 3.86 -3.95 -2.39
C ILE A 56 5.31 -4.32 -2.67
N ALA A 57 6.24 -3.56 -2.09
CA ALA A 57 7.68 -3.68 -2.30
C ALA A 57 8.47 -3.22 -1.06
N GLY A 58 8.09 -3.71 0.13
CA GLY A 58 8.72 -3.31 1.37
C GLY A 58 8.56 -1.81 1.65
N HIS A 59 9.66 -1.10 1.88
CA HIS A 59 9.66 0.36 2.10
C HIS A 59 9.27 1.17 0.85
N GLY A 60 9.41 0.59 -0.35
CA GLY A 60 8.99 1.20 -1.60
C GLY A 60 7.51 1.01 -1.94
N SER A 61 6.73 0.45 -1.02
CA SER A 61 5.30 0.21 -1.21
C SER A 61 4.52 1.51 -1.32
N PHE A 62 3.47 1.47 -2.11
CA PHE A 62 2.46 2.53 -2.16
C PHE A 62 1.11 1.97 -2.59
N LEU A 63 0.06 2.66 -2.18
CA LEU A 63 -1.29 2.45 -2.65
C LEU A 63 -1.85 3.77 -3.09
N TYR A 64 -2.71 3.76 -4.10
CA TYR A 64 -3.53 4.93 -4.38
C TYR A 64 -4.94 4.52 -4.83
N TRP A 65 -5.88 5.41 -4.59
CA TRP A 65 -7.27 5.30 -5.00
C TRP A 65 -7.61 6.47 -5.90
N LEU A 66 -8.28 6.17 -7.01
CA LEU A 66 -8.73 7.17 -7.96
C LEU A 66 -10.21 6.95 -8.27
N PRO A 67 -10.98 8.02 -8.52
CA PRO A 67 -12.37 7.89 -8.90
C PRO A 67 -12.54 7.07 -10.19
N VAL A 68 -13.54 6.19 -10.24
CA VAL A 68 -13.82 5.34 -11.42
C VAL A 68 -14.03 6.15 -12.68
N LYS A 69 -14.64 7.35 -12.56
CA LYS A 69 -14.82 8.28 -13.68
C LYS A 69 -13.53 8.82 -14.30
N GLY A 70 -12.36 8.49 -13.69
CA GLY A 70 -11.04 8.88 -14.20
C GLY A 70 -10.71 10.37 -14.07
N SER A 71 -11.51 11.13 -13.34
CA SER A 71 -11.27 12.55 -13.06
C SER A 71 -11.45 12.86 -11.59
N GLY A 72 -10.66 13.79 -11.08
CA GLY A 72 -10.60 14.15 -9.66
C GLY A 72 -9.28 13.72 -9.03
N SER A 73 -9.07 14.14 -7.79
CA SER A 73 -7.83 13.89 -7.08
C SER A 73 -7.72 12.42 -6.65
N PHE A 74 -6.51 11.91 -6.64
CA PHE A 74 -6.13 10.58 -6.15
C PHE A 74 -5.73 10.69 -4.69
N LEU A 75 -6.09 9.69 -3.89
CA LEU A 75 -5.57 9.55 -2.55
C LEU A 75 -4.39 8.57 -2.56
N VAL A 76 -3.22 9.02 -2.21
CA VAL A 76 -1.98 8.22 -2.18
C VAL A 76 -1.61 7.89 -0.75
N MET A 77 -1.36 6.62 -0.45
CA MET A 77 -0.85 6.14 0.84
C MET A 77 0.55 5.57 0.66
N GLN A 78 1.49 6.01 1.50
CA GLN A 78 2.87 5.52 1.53
C GLN A 78 3.31 5.18 2.95
N PRO A 79 4.05 4.07 3.16
CA PRO A 79 4.79 3.85 4.39
C PRO A 79 5.81 4.97 4.62
N GLN A 80 6.06 5.28 5.88
CA GLN A 80 7.03 6.30 6.29
C GLN A 80 8.08 5.68 7.21
N GLU A 81 9.27 6.29 7.24
CA GLU A 81 10.39 5.86 8.08
C GLU A 81 10.72 4.37 7.89
N ASP A 82 10.82 3.60 8.96
CA ASP A 82 11.15 2.18 8.94
C ASP A 82 9.95 1.26 8.65
N THR A 83 8.79 1.83 8.32
CA THR A 83 7.60 1.06 7.99
C THR A 83 7.72 0.46 6.58
N ALA A 84 7.38 -0.81 6.45
CA ALA A 84 7.34 -1.53 5.19
C ALA A 84 6.02 -2.28 5.04
N LEU A 85 5.59 -2.54 3.82
CA LEU A 85 4.49 -3.47 3.54
C LEU A 85 5.04 -4.72 2.86
N GLU A 86 4.63 -5.88 3.34
CA GLU A 86 5.14 -7.18 2.90
C GLU A 86 4.17 -7.92 1.99
N PHE A 87 2.87 -7.74 2.24
CA PHE A 87 1.84 -8.53 1.60
C PHE A 87 0.51 -7.77 1.53
N PHE A 88 -0.39 -8.25 0.69
CA PHE A 88 -1.80 -7.88 0.73
C PHE A 88 -2.68 -9.09 0.40
N THR A 89 -3.89 -9.06 0.93
CA THR A 89 -4.98 -9.91 0.48
C THR A 89 -6.11 -9.05 -0.05
N ALA A 90 -6.67 -9.46 -1.17
CA ALA A 90 -7.99 -9.02 -1.61
C ALA A 90 -8.87 -10.27 -1.53
N THR A 91 -9.67 -10.38 -0.48
CA THR A 91 -10.63 -11.47 -0.40
C THR A 91 -11.74 -11.22 -1.40
N ASP A 92 -12.00 -12.23 -2.21
CA ASP A 92 -13.03 -12.21 -3.22
C ASP A 92 -14.36 -11.73 -2.65
N MET A 93 -15.05 -10.98 -3.48
CA MET A 93 -16.36 -10.48 -3.20
C MET A 93 -17.26 -11.60 -2.67
N ASP A 94 -17.78 -11.38 -1.52
CA ASP A 94 -19.06 -11.98 -1.20
C ASP A 94 -20.06 -11.41 -2.22
N TYR A 95 -20.32 -12.18 -3.27
CA TYR A 95 -21.25 -11.79 -4.34
C TYR A 95 -22.64 -11.43 -3.83
N THR A 96 -22.95 -11.80 -2.58
CA THR A 96 -24.22 -11.46 -1.92
C THR A 96 -24.21 -10.08 -1.29
N HIS A 97 -23.04 -9.51 -0.96
CA HIS A 97 -22.90 -8.21 -0.29
C HIS A 97 -21.97 -7.23 -0.98
N GLY A 98 -21.32 -7.62 -2.08
CA GLY A 98 -20.56 -6.74 -2.96
C GLY A 98 -19.38 -6.02 -2.32
N ARG A 99 -18.76 -6.57 -1.28
CA ARG A 99 -17.69 -5.88 -0.54
C ARG A 99 -16.34 -6.57 -0.71
N GLU A 100 -15.49 -5.96 -1.50
CA GLU A 100 -14.09 -6.34 -1.53
C GLU A 100 -13.41 -5.93 -0.21
N ARG A 101 -12.78 -6.90 0.45
CA ARG A 101 -11.97 -6.65 1.65
C ARG A 101 -10.50 -6.61 1.25
N PHE A 102 -9.94 -5.43 1.16
CA PHE A 102 -8.50 -5.26 0.97
C PHE A 102 -7.81 -5.07 2.31
N THR A 103 -6.75 -5.85 2.53
CA THR A 103 -5.94 -5.80 3.75
C THR A 103 -4.48 -5.78 3.35
N ALA A 104 -3.74 -4.77 3.79
CA ALA A 104 -2.29 -4.67 3.62
C ALA A 104 -1.59 -5.09 4.93
N PHE A 105 -0.42 -5.72 4.82
CA PHE A 105 0.31 -6.28 5.96
C PHE A 105 1.67 -5.60 6.12
N VAL A 106 1.93 -5.12 7.32
CA VAL A 106 3.26 -4.66 7.79
C VAL A 106 4.11 -5.86 8.20
N HIS A 107 3.52 -6.80 8.94
CA HIS A 107 4.07 -8.09 9.27
C HIS A 107 3.10 -9.15 8.77
N SER A 108 3.61 -10.22 8.17
CA SER A 108 2.79 -11.18 7.43
C SER A 108 3.22 -12.64 7.64
N LYS A 109 3.91 -12.95 8.77
CA LYS A 109 4.43 -14.29 9.02
C LYS A 109 3.34 -15.36 8.97
N ALA A 110 2.26 -15.17 9.74
CA ALA A 110 1.19 -16.15 9.82
C ALA A 110 0.35 -16.22 8.53
N ALA A 111 -0.01 -15.06 7.94
CA ALA A 111 -0.71 -15.01 6.66
C ALA A 111 0.11 -15.62 5.53
N GLY A 112 1.40 -15.34 5.50
CA GLY A 112 2.31 -15.87 4.50
C GLY A 112 2.56 -17.37 4.62
N GLU A 113 2.47 -17.95 5.82
CA GLU A 113 2.55 -19.40 6.03
C GLU A 113 1.31 -20.14 5.49
N GLN A 114 0.16 -19.49 5.51
CA GLN A 114 -1.10 -20.04 5.00
C GLN A 114 -1.22 -19.94 3.48
N ASP A 115 -0.68 -18.89 2.86
CA ASP A 115 -0.71 -18.71 1.41
C ASP A 115 0.60 -19.17 0.77
N GLN A 116 0.64 -20.40 0.34
CA GLN A 116 1.80 -21.00 -0.33
C GLN A 116 1.78 -20.88 -1.86
N ARG A 117 0.78 -20.18 -2.42
CA ARG A 117 0.63 -20.04 -3.87
C ARG A 117 1.50 -18.91 -4.43
N GLY A 118 2.19 -19.19 -5.50
CA GLY A 118 3.01 -18.23 -6.23
C GLY A 118 4.40 -18.01 -5.68
N SER A 119 5.14 -17.08 -6.27
CA SER A 119 6.47 -16.67 -5.83
C SER A 119 6.37 -15.46 -4.92
N TRP A 120 6.55 -15.66 -3.64
CA TRP A 120 6.61 -14.57 -2.67
C TRP A 120 7.95 -13.84 -2.75
N ARG A 121 7.95 -12.54 -2.95
CA ARG A 121 9.17 -11.75 -3.16
C ARG A 121 9.58 -10.91 -1.96
N GLN A 122 8.65 -10.64 -1.04
CA GLN A 122 8.91 -9.85 0.16
C GLN A 122 9.18 -10.77 1.35
N PRO A 123 9.95 -10.31 2.35
CA PRO A 123 10.10 -11.02 3.61
C PRO A 123 8.73 -11.26 4.27
N ARG A 124 8.63 -12.36 5.01
CA ARG A 124 7.49 -12.64 5.91
C ARG A 124 7.99 -12.44 7.32
N THR A 125 7.82 -11.25 7.85
CA THR A 125 8.37 -10.94 9.17
C THR A 125 7.31 -11.01 10.25
N SER A 126 7.80 -11.11 11.48
CA SER A 126 7.05 -10.90 12.72
C SER A 126 7.85 -9.99 13.64
N ARG A 127 7.21 -9.45 14.66
CA ARG A 127 7.86 -8.61 15.66
C ARG A 127 7.77 -9.22 17.04
N PHE A 128 8.91 -9.49 17.68
CA PHE A 128 8.98 -9.89 19.08
C PHE A 128 9.05 -8.65 19.96
N LEU A 129 8.18 -8.61 20.97
CA LEU A 129 8.11 -7.52 21.94
C LEU A 129 8.34 -8.08 23.34
N LYS A 130 9.35 -7.60 24.03
CA LYS A 130 9.54 -7.84 25.46
C LYS A 130 8.44 -7.13 26.27
N PRO A 131 8.22 -7.51 27.54
CA PRO A 131 7.33 -6.75 28.42
C PRO A 131 7.65 -5.25 28.42
N GLY A 132 6.64 -4.42 28.17
CA GLY A 132 6.76 -2.96 28.08
C GLY A 132 7.30 -2.43 26.76
N GLU A 133 7.84 -3.25 25.87
CA GLU A 133 8.35 -2.83 24.55
C GLU A 133 7.21 -2.47 23.61
N ALA A 134 7.47 -1.51 22.73
CA ALA A 134 6.53 -1.07 21.70
C ALA A 134 7.25 -0.87 20.37
N PHE A 135 6.50 -0.96 19.27
CA PHE A 135 6.93 -0.46 17.97
C PHE A 135 5.85 0.40 17.33
N VAL A 136 6.23 1.18 16.34
CA VAL A 136 5.35 2.11 15.67
C VAL A 136 5.48 1.93 14.16
N SER A 137 4.33 1.84 13.49
CA SER A 137 4.23 1.88 12.04
C SER A 137 3.57 3.18 11.60
N ARG A 138 4.11 3.82 10.55
CA ARG A 138 3.68 5.14 10.09
C ARG A 138 3.34 5.14 8.63
N PHE A 139 2.27 5.84 8.29
CA PHE A 139 1.80 6.03 6.92
C PHE A 139 1.44 7.49 6.70
N ALA A 140 1.68 7.97 5.49
CA ALA A 140 1.22 9.27 5.05
C ALA A 140 0.21 9.12 3.94
N PHE A 141 -0.90 9.85 4.05
CA PHE A 141 -1.88 10.01 2.98
C PHE A 141 -1.74 11.40 2.39
N ARG A 142 -1.66 11.48 1.07
CA ARG A 142 -1.53 12.73 0.31
C ARG A 142 -2.47 12.73 -0.88
N TRP A 143 -2.88 13.92 -1.29
CA TRP A 143 -3.60 14.09 -2.54
C TRP A 143 -2.63 14.24 -3.70
N ALA A 144 -3.03 13.71 -4.85
CA ALA A 144 -2.39 13.92 -6.14
C ALA A 144 -3.48 14.18 -7.18
N ASP A 145 -3.26 15.08 -8.11
CA ASP A 145 -4.29 15.47 -9.10
C ASP A 145 -4.13 14.74 -10.44
N SER A 146 -3.02 14.00 -10.58
CA SER A 146 -2.70 13.24 -11.79
C SER A 146 -1.79 12.05 -11.47
N TYR A 147 -1.63 11.14 -12.44
CA TYR A 147 -0.62 10.08 -12.36
C TYR A 147 0.81 10.63 -12.26
N GLU A 148 1.08 11.77 -12.90
CA GLU A 148 2.39 12.41 -12.80
C GLU A 148 2.63 12.92 -11.38
N ASP A 149 1.63 13.51 -10.73
CA ASP A 149 1.76 13.93 -9.33
C ASP A 149 1.95 12.74 -8.38
N VAL A 150 1.32 11.59 -8.64
CA VAL A 150 1.60 10.36 -7.88
C VAL A 150 3.07 10.00 -8.01
N ARG A 151 3.65 10.03 -9.22
CA ARG A 151 5.06 9.73 -9.46
C ARG A 151 5.98 10.73 -8.76
N GLU A 152 5.66 12.03 -8.82
CA GLU A 152 6.40 13.09 -8.13
C GLU A 152 6.37 12.88 -6.61
N LEU A 153 5.21 12.58 -6.03
CA LEU A 153 5.09 12.27 -4.59
C LEU A 153 5.94 11.05 -4.20
N LEU A 154 5.92 9.99 -5.00
CA LEU A 154 6.73 8.79 -4.74
C LEU A 154 8.23 9.12 -4.79
N CYS A 155 8.67 9.85 -5.80
CA CYS A 155 10.05 10.29 -5.95
C CYS A 155 10.49 11.20 -4.81
N TYR A 156 9.69 12.21 -4.46
CA TYR A 156 9.97 13.17 -3.39
C TYR A 156 10.13 12.47 -2.03
N ASN A 157 9.35 11.44 -1.77
CA ASN A 157 9.43 10.65 -0.53
C ASN A 157 10.51 9.53 -0.58
N GLY A 158 11.46 9.65 -1.49
CA GLY A 158 12.64 8.77 -1.58
C GLY A 158 12.40 7.46 -2.32
N GLY A 159 11.32 7.35 -3.07
CA GLY A 159 11.14 6.30 -4.06
C GLY A 159 12.04 6.49 -5.28
N VAL A 160 12.05 5.50 -6.15
CA VAL A 160 12.73 5.56 -7.45
C VAL A 160 11.67 5.69 -8.53
N ASP A 161 11.70 6.79 -9.27
CA ASP A 161 10.89 6.96 -10.47
C ASP A 161 11.60 6.31 -11.65
N VAL A 162 10.91 5.41 -12.35
CA VAL A 162 11.46 4.58 -13.42
C VAL A 162 10.77 4.93 -14.72
N HIS A 163 11.56 5.41 -15.68
CA HIS A 163 11.12 5.62 -17.05
C HIS A 163 11.73 4.57 -17.98
N VAL A 164 10.90 3.94 -18.79
CA VAL A 164 11.33 2.96 -19.78
C VAL A 164 10.84 3.40 -21.17
N ALA A 165 11.75 3.59 -22.10
CA ALA A 165 11.43 3.87 -23.48
C ALA A 165 11.82 2.66 -24.37
N PRO A 166 10.94 2.21 -25.24
CA PRO A 166 9.65 2.78 -25.64
C PRO A 166 8.48 2.45 -24.69
N GLY A 167 8.68 1.61 -23.68
CA GLY A 167 7.65 1.24 -22.71
C GLY A 167 8.07 0.09 -21.81
N MET A 168 7.24 -0.28 -20.84
CA MET A 168 7.53 -1.35 -19.88
C MET A 168 7.49 -2.76 -20.48
N VAL A 169 6.88 -2.93 -21.66
CA VAL A 169 6.90 -4.16 -22.44
C VAL A 169 7.75 -3.91 -23.68
N VAL A 170 8.88 -4.58 -23.74
CA VAL A 170 9.88 -4.40 -24.81
C VAL A 170 10.04 -5.71 -25.58
N PRO A 171 9.91 -5.71 -26.93
CA PRO A 171 10.25 -6.85 -27.75
C PRO A 171 11.70 -7.31 -27.52
N ARG A 172 11.95 -8.60 -27.67
CA ARG A 172 13.24 -9.22 -27.36
C ARG A 172 14.42 -8.62 -28.14
N ASP A 173 14.14 -8.15 -29.33
CA ASP A 173 15.12 -7.63 -30.32
C ASP A 173 15.26 -6.10 -30.27
N LEU A 174 14.53 -5.44 -29.35
CA LEU A 174 14.56 -4.00 -29.21
C LEU A 174 15.39 -3.58 -27.99
N THR A 175 16.21 -2.54 -28.15
CA THR A 175 16.93 -1.93 -27.02
C THR A 175 15.98 -1.04 -26.22
N ALA A 176 15.91 -1.27 -24.92
CA ALA A 176 15.21 -0.40 -23.99
C ALA A 176 16.16 0.62 -23.38
N LEU A 177 15.72 1.86 -23.28
CA LEU A 177 16.36 2.89 -22.48
C LEU A 177 15.69 2.95 -21.11
N LEU A 178 16.50 2.83 -20.05
CA LEU A 178 16.04 2.94 -18.67
C LEU A 178 16.59 4.21 -18.05
N ALA A 179 15.70 5.11 -17.61
CA ALA A 179 16.06 6.29 -16.86
C ALA A 179 15.50 6.18 -15.43
N LEU A 180 16.36 6.43 -14.44
CA LEU A 180 16.02 6.36 -13.02
C LEU A 180 16.18 7.75 -12.40
N ARG A 181 15.19 8.17 -11.62
CA ARG A 181 15.21 9.41 -10.85
C ARG A 181 14.90 9.12 -9.39
N THR A 182 15.65 9.68 -8.47
CA THR A 182 15.42 9.59 -7.03
C THR A 182 15.95 10.85 -6.34
N THR A 183 15.32 11.20 -5.21
CA THR A 183 15.81 12.26 -4.31
C THR A 183 16.72 11.72 -3.21
N ARG A 184 16.82 10.39 -3.06
CA ARG A 184 17.79 9.79 -2.13
C ARG A 184 19.21 9.96 -2.65
N LYS A 185 20.07 10.45 -1.76
CA LYS A 185 21.52 10.50 -1.95
C LYS A 185 22.16 9.21 -1.48
#